data_f51989203218ba5e22306f4c638d9f84
#
_entry.id   f51989203218ba5e22306f4c638d9f84
#
_cell.length_a   1.000
_cell.length_b   1.000
_cell.length_c   1.000
_cell.angle_alpha   90.00
_cell.angle_beta   90.00
_cell.angle_gamma   90.00
#
_symmetry.space_group_name_H-M   'P 1'
#
loop_
_entity.id
_entity.type
_entity.pdbx_description
1 polymer ?
#
loop_
_entity_poly.entity_id
_entity_poly.type
_entity_poly.pdbx_seq_one_letter_code
_entity_poly.pdbx_strand_id
1 'polypeptide(L)'
;MRRLTVHRHVDAEPDVVWSLLVDLDAWPRWGPSVQQATLDDEAPLGLGSTGHVRTAVGLSLPFAITSFEPGRAWAWSVAGVPATTHAVRPEHDGCRLSMGAPLWAPAYLPVLAAALVRIDRLATARR
;
A
#
# COMPACT_ATOMS: atom_id res chain seq x y z
N MET A 1 9.05 3.40 15.88
CA MET A 1 8.96 1.92 15.83
C MET A 1 9.73 1.40 14.63
N ARG A 2 10.48 0.34 14.84
CA ARG A 2 11.26 -0.27 13.76
C ARG A 2 10.38 -1.13 12.89
N ARG A 3 10.70 -1.15 11.61
CA ARG A 3 9.97 -1.97 10.65
C ARG A 3 10.95 -2.63 9.69
N LEU A 4 10.54 -3.77 9.17
CA LEU A 4 11.24 -4.44 8.08
C LEU A 4 10.74 -3.77 6.79
N THR A 5 11.65 -3.15 6.05
CA THR A 5 11.28 -2.34 4.89
C THR A 5 11.94 -2.87 3.62
N VAL A 6 11.15 -2.90 2.54
CA VAL A 6 11.64 -3.13 1.19
C VAL A 6 11.37 -1.89 0.35
N HIS A 7 12.20 -1.64 -0.64
CA HIS A 7 12.02 -0.46 -1.49
C HIS A 7 12.48 -0.75 -2.91
N ARG A 8 12.03 0.12 -3.82
CA ARG A 8 12.33 0.00 -5.25
C ARG A 8 12.29 1.36 -5.90
N HIS A 9 13.25 1.63 -6.79
CA HIS A 9 13.16 2.80 -7.66
C HIS A 9 12.13 2.53 -8.75
N VAL A 10 11.22 3.48 -8.97
CA VAL A 10 10.20 3.40 -10.02
C VAL A 10 10.41 4.56 -10.97
N ASP A 11 10.50 4.26 -12.25
CA ASP A 11 10.73 5.24 -13.31
C ASP A 11 9.40 5.89 -13.72
N ALA A 12 8.78 6.56 -12.77
CA ALA A 12 7.52 7.27 -12.93
C ALA A 12 7.46 8.40 -11.90
N GLU A 13 6.62 9.41 -12.15
CA GLU A 13 6.42 10.51 -11.21
C GLU A 13 5.81 10.00 -9.90
N PRO A 14 6.18 10.61 -8.75
CA PRO A 14 5.62 10.18 -7.46
C PRO A 14 4.11 10.16 -7.40
N ASP A 15 3.41 11.11 -8.02
CA ASP A 15 1.94 11.15 -7.98
C ASP A 15 1.31 10.01 -8.79
N VAL A 16 1.97 9.48 -9.80
CA VAL A 16 1.46 8.30 -10.50
C VAL A 16 1.46 7.10 -9.56
N VAL A 17 2.56 6.91 -8.82
CA VAL A 17 2.66 5.83 -7.83
C VAL A 17 1.70 6.07 -6.68
N TRP A 18 1.63 7.32 -6.18
CA TRP A 18 0.71 7.65 -5.09
C TRP A 18 -0.75 7.33 -5.45
N SER A 19 -1.16 7.63 -6.70
CA SER A 19 -2.52 7.35 -7.13
C SER A 19 -2.84 5.85 -7.05
N LEU A 20 -1.87 4.99 -7.32
CA LEU A 20 -2.05 3.54 -7.18
C LEU A 20 -2.13 3.11 -5.72
N LEU A 21 -1.41 3.81 -4.84
CA LEU A 21 -1.40 3.48 -3.41
C LEU A 21 -2.71 3.85 -2.71
N VAL A 22 -3.42 4.88 -3.18
CA VAL A 22 -4.63 5.37 -2.50
C VAL A 22 -5.93 4.96 -3.21
N ASP A 23 -5.85 4.37 -4.37
CA ASP A 23 -7.02 3.90 -5.12
C ASP A 23 -7.33 2.46 -4.68
N LEU A 24 -8.40 2.29 -3.90
CA LEU A 24 -8.78 0.98 -3.38
C LEU A 24 -9.08 -0.01 -4.51
N ASP A 25 -9.57 0.46 -5.66
CA ASP A 25 -9.82 -0.41 -6.80
C ASP A 25 -8.52 -0.94 -7.42
N ALA A 26 -7.41 -0.25 -7.21
CA ALA A 26 -6.11 -0.71 -7.66
C ALA A 26 -5.46 -1.70 -6.70
N TRP A 27 -5.84 -1.70 -5.42
CA TRP A 27 -5.21 -2.54 -4.42
C TRP A 27 -5.11 -4.03 -4.81
N PRO A 28 -6.17 -4.65 -5.35
CA PRO A 28 -6.05 -6.06 -5.78
C PRO A 28 -5.06 -6.26 -6.93
N ARG A 29 -4.79 -5.21 -7.69
CA ARG A 29 -3.90 -5.31 -8.84
C ARG A 29 -2.42 -5.35 -8.43
N TRP A 30 -2.08 -4.71 -7.31
CA TRP A 30 -0.70 -4.71 -6.85
C TRP A 30 -0.49 -5.46 -5.52
N GLY A 31 -1.53 -5.61 -4.71
CA GLY A 31 -1.42 -6.31 -3.42
C GLY A 31 -1.78 -7.77 -3.55
N PRO A 32 -0.80 -8.71 -3.53
CA PRO A 32 -1.11 -10.14 -3.75
C PRO A 32 -2.05 -10.74 -2.74
N SER A 33 -2.13 -10.19 -1.54
CA SER A 33 -2.98 -10.71 -0.47
C SER A 33 -4.38 -10.08 -0.45
N VAL A 34 -4.69 -9.17 -1.39
CA VAL A 34 -5.94 -8.42 -1.41
C VAL A 34 -6.76 -8.80 -2.64
N GLN A 35 -7.98 -9.28 -2.43
CA GLN A 35 -8.94 -9.52 -3.52
C GLN A 35 -9.81 -8.30 -3.79
N GLN A 36 -10.17 -7.55 -2.73
CA GLN A 36 -11.06 -6.41 -2.83
C GLN A 36 -10.90 -5.54 -1.60
N ALA A 37 -11.10 -4.24 -1.75
CA ALA A 37 -11.11 -3.30 -0.64
C ALA A 37 -12.19 -2.26 -0.86
N THR A 38 -12.91 -1.93 0.21
CA THR A 38 -13.99 -0.92 0.16
C THR A 38 -13.92 -0.06 1.41
N LEU A 39 -14.26 1.22 1.25
CA LEU A 39 -14.40 2.14 2.37
C LEU A 39 -15.83 2.09 2.90
N ASP A 40 -15.98 2.39 4.20
CA ASP A 40 -17.30 2.44 4.84
C ASP A 40 -18.12 3.66 4.41
N ASP A 41 -17.45 4.69 3.88
CA ASP A 41 -18.12 5.88 3.36
C ASP A 41 -17.52 6.30 2.01
N GLU A 42 -18.05 7.37 1.43
CA GLU A 42 -17.62 7.85 0.12
C GLU A 42 -16.49 8.88 0.19
N ALA A 43 -15.99 9.18 1.38
CA ALA A 43 -14.90 10.14 1.53
C ALA A 43 -13.60 9.58 0.94
N PRO A 44 -12.70 10.46 0.46
CA PRO A 44 -11.39 10.01 0.02
C PRO A 44 -10.61 9.33 1.15
N LEU A 45 -9.71 8.43 0.78
CA LEU A 45 -8.84 7.78 1.76
C LEU A 45 -8.04 8.83 2.52
N GLY A 46 -8.02 8.71 3.83
CA GLY A 46 -7.29 9.63 4.69
C GLY A 46 -7.15 9.07 6.09
N LEU A 47 -6.56 9.86 6.99
CA LEU A 47 -6.40 9.47 8.38
C LEU A 47 -7.77 9.17 8.99
N GLY A 48 -7.88 8.03 9.66
CA GLY A 48 -9.12 7.61 10.29
C GLY A 48 -10.12 6.93 9.36
N SER A 49 -9.83 6.84 8.06
CA SER A 49 -10.68 6.07 7.14
C SER A 49 -10.78 4.63 7.61
N THR A 50 -11.99 4.08 7.55
CA THR A 50 -12.25 2.68 7.87
C THR A 50 -12.90 1.99 6.70
N GLY A 51 -12.77 0.68 6.66
CA GLY A 51 -13.36 -0.10 5.60
C GLY A 51 -13.12 -1.58 5.83
N HIS A 52 -13.27 -2.35 4.75
CA HIS A 52 -13.06 -3.79 4.78
C HIS A 52 -12.17 -4.21 3.61
N VAL A 53 -11.29 -5.16 3.89
CA VAL A 53 -10.45 -5.78 2.88
C VAL A 53 -10.79 -7.26 2.82
N ARG A 54 -10.99 -7.76 1.60
CA ARG A 54 -11.15 -9.20 1.37
C ARG A 54 -9.81 -9.78 1.03
N THR A 55 -9.36 -10.75 1.80
CA THR A 55 -8.06 -11.37 1.61
C THR A 55 -8.09 -12.41 0.50
N ALA A 56 -6.91 -12.87 0.09
CA ALA A 56 -6.77 -13.88 -0.96
C ALA A 56 -7.46 -15.21 -0.61
N VAL A 57 -7.68 -15.49 0.67
CA VAL A 57 -8.40 -16.68 1.11
C VAL A 57 -9.89 -16.43 1.34
N GLY A 58 -10.39 -15.26 0.96
CA GLY A 58 -11.82 -14.95 1.00
C GLY A 58 -12.33 -14.40 2.32
N LEU A 59 -11.46 -14.15 3.30
CA LEU A 59 -11.86 -13.55 4.57
C LEU A 59 -12.03 -12.04 4.40
N SER A 60 -13.13 -11.50 4.93
CA SER A 60 -13.36 -10.05 4.97
C SER A 60 -12.93 -9.54 6.35
N LEU A 61 -11.98 -8.60 6.38
CA LEU A 61 -11.43 -8.07 7.62
C LEU A 61 -11.59 -6.55 7.66
N PRO A 62 -11.92 -5.97 8.82
CA PRO A 62 -11.99 -4.52 8.95
C PRO A 62 -10.59 -3.92 8.97
N PHE A 63 -10.46 -2.73 8.40
CA PHE A 63 -9.21 -1.98 8.48
C PHE A 63 -9.46 -0.53 8.90
N ALA A 64 -8.41 0.11 9.38
CA ALA A 64 -8.41 1.54 9.69
C ALA A 64 -7.07 2.13 9.26
N ILE A 65 -7.12 3.32 8.70
CA ILE A 65 -5.91 4.06 8.35
C ILE A 65 -5.41 4.75 9.62
N THR A 66 -4.22 4.39 10.04
CA THR A 66 -3.64 4.85 11.30
C THR A 66 -2.62 5.97 11.13
N SER A 67 -2.11 6.18 9.91
CA SER A 67 -1.18 7.24 9.60
C SER A 67 -1.40 7.66 8.15
N PHE A 68 -1.38 8.95 7.86
CA PHE A 68 -1.62 9.43 6.50
C PHE A 68 -0.94 10.76 6.28
N GLU A 69 0.01 10.79 5.33
CA GLU A 69 0.66 12.00 4.86
C GLU A 69 0.36 12.11 3.36
N PRO A 70 -0.52 13.04 2.94
CA PRO A 70 -0.93 13.13 1.53
C PRO A 70 0.25 13.23 0.57
N GLY A 71 0.22 12.41 -0.47
CA GLY A 71 1.28 12.37 -1.47
C GLY A 71 2.55 11.66 -1.05
N ARG A 72 2.61 11.17 0.18
CA ARG A 72 3.85 10.64 0.76
C ARG A 72 3.73 9.24 1.31
N ALA A 73 2.81 9.03 2.26
CA ALA A 73 2.80 7.76 3.00
C ALA A 73 1.47 7.52 3.69
N TRP A 74 1.14 6.24 3.86
CA TRP A 74 0.05 5.84 4.74
C TRP A 74 0.34 4.48 5.35
N ALA A 75 -0.28 4.25 6.50
CA ALA A 75 -0.18 2.98 7.21
C ALA A 75 -1.56 2.61 7.74
N TRP A 76 -1.75 1.34 8.00
CA TRP A 76 -3.05 0.84 8.45
C TRP A 76 -2.94 -0.24 9.52
N SER A 77 -4.06 -0.48 10.19
CA SER A 77 -4.28 -1.68 10.98
C SER A 77 -5.35 -2.52 10.29
N VAL A 78 -5.23 -3.82 10.41
CA VAL A 78 -6.19 -4.77 9.87
C VAL A 78 -6.63 -5.66 11.02
N ALA A 79 -7.95 -5.75 11.25
CA ALA A 79 -8.53 -6.49 12.38
C ALA A 79 -7.90 -6.06 13.71
N GLY A 80 -7.59 -4.76 13.87
CA GLY A 80 -7.02 -4.21 15.08
C GLY A 80 -5.52 -4.42 15.26
N VAL A 81 -4.84 -5.01 14.29
CA VAL A 81 -3.40 -5.30 14.37
C VAL A 81 -2.65 -4.39 13.40
N PRO A 82 -1.59 -3.69 13.87
CA PRO A 82 -0.77 -2.90 12.96
C PRO A 82 -0.27 -3.75 11.79
N ALA A 83 -0.48 -3.26 10.58
CA ALA A 83 -0.14 -3.99 9.38
C ALA A 83 0.99 -3.27 8.63
N THR A 84 0.86 -3.11 7.31
CA THR A 84 1.95 -2.61 6.49
C THR A 84 1.98 -1.10 6.37
N THR A 85 3.13 -0.56 6.01
CA THR A 85 3.31 0.85 5.67
C THR A 85 3.61 0.96 4.18
N HIS A 86 3.26 2.12 3.60
CA HIS A 86 3.39 2.37 2.16
C HIS A 86 3.84 3.81 1.98
N ALA A 87 4.94 4.02 1.28
CA ALA A 87 5.51 5.36 1.13
C ALA A 87 6.10 5.56 -0.26
N VAL A 88 6.03 6.79 -0.74
CA VAL A 88 6.66 7.19 -1.99
C VAL A 88 7.32 8.54 -1.78
N ARG A 89 8.51 8.72 -2.35
CA ARG A 89 9.19 10.01 -2.31
C ARG A 89 9.90 10.27 -3.64
N PRO A 90 10.08 11.55 -4.01
CA PRO A 90 10.84 11.88 -5.21
C PRO A 90 12.26 11.33 -5.14
N GLU A 91 12.77 10.90 -6.28
CA GLU A 91 14.12 10.42 -6.42
C GLU A 91 14.57 10.75 -7.84
N HIS A 92 15.88 10.78 -8.09
CA HIS A 92 16.39 11.09 -9.42
C HIS A 92 15.73 10.21 -10.50
N ASP A 93 15.16 10.84 -11.51
CA ASP A 93 14.48 10.18 -12.63
C ASP A 93 13.27 9.33 -12.24
N GLY A 94 12.56 9.73 -11.19
CA GLY A 94 11.36 9.01 -10.79
C GLY A 94 11.06 9.15 -9.31
N CYS A 95 10.81 8.03 -8.67
CA CYS A 95 10.51 8.01 -7.25
C CYS A 95 11.01 6.73 -6.58
N ARG A 96 11.08 6.77 -5.25
CA ARG A 96 11.36 5.60 -4.43
C ARG A 96 10.07 5.16 -3.76
N LEU A 97 9.67 3.94 -4.04
CA LEU A 97 8.52 3.29 -3.42
C LEU A 97 9.03 2.38 -2.32
N SER A 98 8.47 2.52 -1.12
CA SER A 98 8.88 1.72 0.05
C SER A 98 7.65 1.11 0.70
N MET A 99 7.79 -0.11 1.20
CA MET A 99 6.77 -0.77 1.99
C MET A 99 7.42 -1.44 3.18
N GLY A 100 6.72 -1.41 4.31
CA GLY A 100 7.23 -1.97 5.56
C GLY A 100 6.26 -2.92 6.21
N ALA A 101 6.80 -3.87 6.96
CA ALA A 101 6.04 -4.83 7.75
C ALA A 101 6.49 -4.75 9.21
N PRO A 102 5.62 -5.11 10.17
CA PRO A 102 6.03 -5.20 11.57
C PRO A 102 7.15 -6.22 11.74
N LEU A 103 8.02 -6.02 12.76
CA LEU A 103 9.14 -6.92 13.00
C LEU A 103 8.72 -8.36 13.27
N TRP A 104 7.49 -8.57 13.76
CA TRP A 104 6.97 -9.90 14.04
C TRP A 104 6.47 -10.64 12.79
N ALA A 105 6.49 -10.00 11.62
CA ALA A 105 5.96 -10.58 10.40
C ALA A 105 6.98 -10.59 9.25
N PRO A 106 8.20 -11.14 9.44
CA PRO A 106 9.21 -11.12 8.37
C PRO A 106 8.79 -11.93 7.15
N ALA A 107 7.96 -12.93 7.32
CA ALA A 107 7.46 -13.74 6.20
C ALA A 107 6.60 -12.94 5.23
N TYR A 108 6.16 -11.74 5.62
CA TYR A 108 5.38 -10.88 4.74
C TYR A 108 6.25 -10.12 3.72
N LEU A 109 7.56 -10.08 3.91
CA LEU A 109 8.45 -9.34 3.01
C LEU A 109 8.37 -9.79 1.54
N PRO A 110 8.30 -11.09 1.21
CA PRO A 110 8.12 -11.48 -0.19
C PRO A 110 6.83 -10.96 -0.80
N VAL A 111 5.76 -10.87 -0.01
CA VAL A 111 4.49 -10.29 -0.48
C VAL A 111 4.67 -8.82 -0.82
N LEU A 112 5.37 -8.07 0.04
CA LEU A 112 5.64 -6.66 -0.20
C LEU A 112 6.56 -6.48 -1.41
N ALA A 113 7.58 -7.31 -1.55
CA ALA A 113 8.47 -7.25 -2.71
C ALA A 113 7.70 -7.46 -4.02
N ALA A 114 6.77 -8.41 -4.03
CA ALA A 114 5.91 -8.64 -5.19
C ALA A 114 5.01 -7.42 -5.46
N ALA A 115 4.50 -6.78 -4.42
CA ALA A 115 3.68 -5.58 -4.56
C ALA A 115 4.47 -4.44 -5.20
N LEU A 116 5.72 -4.23 -4.80
CA LEU A 116 6.58 -3.21 -5.38
C LEU A 116 6.75 -3.41 -6.89
N VAL A 117 7.00 -4.65 -7.30
CA VAL A 117 7.16 -4.99 -8.72
C VAL A 117 5.87 -4.72 -9.49
N ARG A 118 4.73 -5.08 -8.91
CA ARG A 118 3.43 -4.88 -9.57
C ARG A 118 3.10 -3.40 -9.72
N ILE A 119 3.37 -2.59 -8.71
CA ILE A 119 3.16 -1.14 -8.80
C ILE A 119 4.08 -0.55 -9.86
N ASP A 120 5.34 -0.97 -9.89
CA ASP A 120 6.29 -0.51 -10.90
C ASP A 120 5.74 -0.78 -12.30
N ARG A 121 5.27 -1.99 -12.56
CA ARG A 121 4.70 -2.34 -13.87
C ARG A 121 3.47 -1.50 -14.21
N LEU A 122 2.58 -1.30 -13.25
CA LEU A 122 1.37 -0.51 -13.47
C LEU A 122 1.71 0.96 -13.73
N ALA A 123 2.65 1.51 -12.97
CA ALA A 123 3.03 2.92 -13.09
C ALA A 123 3.77 3.19 -14.40
N THR A 124 4.64 2.29 -14.84
CA THR A 124 5.46 2.48 -16.03
C THR A 124 4.76 2.07 -17.32
N ALA A 125 3.72 1.25 -17.24
CA ALA A 125 2.95 0.86 -18.41
C ALA A 125 2.20 2.03 -19.07
N ARG A 126 2.08 3.16 -18.36
CA ARG A 126 1.39 4.36 -18.85
C ARG A 126 2.30 5.32 -19.62
N ARG A 127 3.54 4.97 -19.76
CA ARG A 127 4.53 5.82 -20.42
C ARG A 127 4.49 5.69 -21.92
#